data_fb21ca09ec32c657c839f362433cdbe0
#
_entry.id   fb21ca09ec32c657c839f362433cdbe0
#
_cell.length_a   1.000
_cell.length_b   1.000
_cell.length_c   1.000
_cell.angle_alpha   90.00
_cell.angle_beta   90.00
_cell.angle_gamma   90.00
#
_symmetry.space_group_name_H-M   'P 1'
#
loop_
_entity.id
_entity.type
_entity.pdbx_description
1 polymer ?
#
loop_
_entity_poly.entity_id
_entity_poly.type
_entity_poly.pdbx_seq_one_letter_code
_entity_poly.pdbx_strand_id
1 'polypeptide(L)'
;MAKKITIDHVFKIFGDAPQQALELVRQGCSKHEILERTGNSIGVFDATFTIEAGEIFVVMGLSGSGKSTLVRLLNLLIEPSAGRILVDDTDISSLTSGQLRALRRKDISMVFQSFALMPHMNVLDNTALGLELAGVGRAERQAQAAQALEQVGLASWGASYPDELSGGMQQRVGLARALASDPSILLMDEAFSALDPIIRTEMQSELLRLQQIRRRTIVFISHDLDEAMRIGDRIAIMKDGQVVQVGTPDDILRNPANDYVRSFVRGVDAAAVFKAGDIARKRFTVVSEHSDRGSRAALKQLEEQDGDFAYVISPTQRYLGTVSADSLRTALDGHVGPLGLQHAFLPDVEPIDADMAVAGLFGQVAQAPCALPVLGPQGEFQGAISKTTLLKFLDRDTPPVPPSAPPEETLAQERSFA
;
A
#
# COMPACT_ATOMS: atom_id res chain seq x y z
N MET A 1 2.81 3.73 -14.65
CA MET A 1 1.46 3.13 -14.86
C MET A 1 0.57 4.15 -15.55
N ALA A 2 -0.49 3.73 -16.25
CA ALA A 2 -1.44 4.66 -16.87
C ALA A 2 -2.36 5.28 -15.80
N LYS A 3 -2.67 6.55 -15.92
CA LYS A 3 -3.63 7.24 -15.03
C LYS A 3 -5.03 6.72 -15.30
N LYS A 4 -5.76 6.36 -14.24
CA LYS A 4 -7.16 5.91 -14.34
C LYS A 4 -8.14 7.00 -13.94
N ILE A 5 -7.83 7.73 -12.86
CA ILE A 5 -8.64 8.86 -12.40
C ILE A 5 -7.71 10.04 -12.18
N THR A 6 -8.09 11.21 -12.68
CA THR A 6 -7.39 12.49 -12.41
C THR A 6 -8.37 13.44 -11.74
N ILE A 7 -7.98 13.94 -10.59
CA ILE A 7 -8.67 14.98 -9.83
C ILE A 7 -7.86 16.26 -10.03
N ASP A 8 -8.47 17.29 -10.61
CA ASP A 8 -7.80 18.51 -11.05
C ASP A 8 -8.49 19.74 -10.45
N HIS A 9 -7.89 20.29 -9.41
CA HIS A 9 -8.38 21.49 -8.68
C HIS A 9 -9.85 21.40 -8.25
N VAL A 10 -10.24 20.23 -7.68
CA VAL A 10 -11.64 19.96 -7.34
C VAL A 10 -12.03 20.62 -6.02
N PHE A 11 -13.14 21.36 -6.07
CA PHE A 11 -13.81 21.96 -4.91
C PHE A 11 -15.21 21.39 -4.77
N LYS A 12 -15.65 21.17 -3.53
CA LYS A 12 -17.06 20.97 -3.20
C LYS A 12 -17.48 21.88 -2.07
N ILE A 13 -18.42 22.73 -2.35
CA ILE A 13 -19.02 23.68 -1.41
C ILE A 13 -20.51 23.34 -1.30
N PHE A 14 -20.99 23.18 -0.08
CA PHE A 14 -22.39 22.97 0.25
C PHE A 14 -23.00 24.29 0.75
N GLY A 15 -24.20 24.59 0.31
CA GLY A 15 -24.96 25.81 0.66
C GLY A 15 -25.57 26.44 -0.57
N ASP A 16 -26.26 27.57 -0.37
CA ASP A 16 -27.09 28.22 -1.41
C ASP A 16 -26.29 29.07 -2.41
N ALA A 17 -25.07 29.50 -2.03
CA ALA A 17 -24.25 30.39 -2.84
C ALA A 17 -22.79 29.89 -3.00
N PRO A 18 -22.52 28.70 -3.60
CA PRO A 18 -21.19 28.14 -3.71
C PRO A 18 -20.21 28.99 -4.52
N GLN A 19 -20.67 29.77 -5.49
CA GLN A 19 -19.84 30.68 -6.29
C GLN A 19 -19.28 31.83 -5.45
N GLN A 20 -20.10 32.43 -4.55
CA GLN A 20 -19.65 33.46 -3.62
C GLN A 20 -18.54 32.92 -2.68
N ALA A 21 -18.71 31.70 -2.20
CA ALA A 21 -17.70 31.06 -1.37
C ALA A 21 -16.39 30.79 -2.15
N LEU A 22 -16.48 30.42 -3.43
CA LEU A 22 -15.30 30.26 -4.30
C LEU A 22 -14.55 31.59 -4.52
N GLU A 23 -15.24 32.68 -4.65
CA GLU A 23 -14.60 34.01 -4.72
C GLU A 23 -13.83 34.35 -3.46
N LEU A 24 -14.41 34.07 -2.28
CA LEU A 24 -13.74 34.25 -1.00
C LEU A 24 -12.52 33.33 -0.84
N VAL A 25 -12.60 32.09 -1.34
CA VAL A 25 -11.43 31.18 -1.41
C VAL A 25 -10.31 31.84 -2.22
N ARG A 26 -10.58 32.38 -3.41
CA ARG A 26 -9.60 33.08 -4.26
C ARG A 26 -9.01 34.32 -3.59
N GLN A 27 -9.74 34.95 -2.68
CA GLN A 27 -9.27 36.08 -1.86
C GLN A 27 -8.44 35.63 -0.66
N GLY A 28 -8.25 34.31 -0.44
CA GLY A 28 -7.46 33.76 0.66
C GLY A 28 -8.19 33.65 1.99
N CYS A 29 -9.53 33.78 2.00
CA CYS A 29 -10.34 33.61 3.22
C CYS A 29 -10.28 32.17 3.70
N SER A 30 -10.19 31.99 5.00
CA SER A 30 -10.22 30.67 5.63
C SER A 30 -11.59 30.00 5.53
N LYS A 31 -11.64 28.68 5.66
CA LYS A 31 -12.87 27.89 5.66
C LYS A 31 -13.88 28.38 6.72
N HIS A 32 -13.38 28.79 7.90
CA HIS A 32 -14.19 29.30 8.98
C HIS A 32 -14.82 30.66 8.63
N GLU A 33 -14.02 31.60 8.09
CA GLU A 33 -14.50 32.89 7.64
C GLU A 33 -15.55 32.80 6.52
N ILE A 34 -15.38 31.84 5.61
CA ILE A 34 -16.31 31.56 4.52
C ILE A 34 -17.65 31.08 5.09
N LEU A 35 -17.59 30.13 6.05
CA LEU A 35 -18.79 29.63 6.71
C LEU A 35 -19.53 30.75 7.46
N GLU A 36 -18.83 31.59 8.23
CA GLU A 36 -19.43 32.70 8.98
C GLU A 36 -20.05 33.76 8.06
N ARG A 37 -19.38 34.10 6.96
CA ARG A 37 -19.84 35.16 6.03
C ARG A 37 -20.96 34.72 5.09
N THR A 38 -20.99 33.43 4.71
CA THR A 38 -21.88 32.98 3.64
C THR A 38 -22.81 31.84 4.05
N GLY A 39 -22.60 31.20 5.20
CA GLY A 39 -23.30 29.99 5.59
C GLY A 39 -22.92 28.76 4.76
N ASN A 40 -21.98 28.90 3.82
CA ASN A 40 -21.56 27.80 2.97
C ASN A 40 -20.44 26.98 3.62
N SER A 41 -20.54 25.64 3.57
CA SER A 41 -19.56 24.72 4.12
C SER A 41 -18.71 24.09 3.01
N ILE A 42 -17.38 24.12 3.18
CA ILE A 42 -16.44 23.51 2.23
C ILE A 42 -16.22 22.05 2.62
N GLY A 43 -16.68 21.13 1.79
CA GLY A 43 -16.50 19.69 1.94
C GLY A 43 -15.19 19.17 1.34
N VAL A 44 -14.80 19.69 0.16
CA VAL A 44 -13.50 19.42 -0.48
C VAL A 44 -12.92 20.75 -0.94
N PHE A 45 -11.64 20.95 -0.67
CA PHE A 45 -10.90 22.17 -0.94
C PHE A 45 -9.67 21.86 -1.79
N ASP A 46 -9.65 22.31 -3.04
CA ASP A 46 -8.54 22.25 -3.99
C ASP A 46 -7.85 20.87 -4.07
N ALA A 47 -8.65 19.81 -4.20
CA ALA A 47 -8.09 18.48 -4.31
C ALA A 47 -7.46 18.29 -5.69
N THR A 48 -6.16 17.93 -5.71
CA THR A 48 -5.40 17.66 -6.94
C THR A 48 -4.49 16.45 -6.74
N PHE A 49 -4.79 15.34 -7.42
CA PHE A 49 -4.00 14.11 -7.42
C PHE A 49 -4.46 13.17 -8.52
N THR A 50 -3.71 12.10 -8.74
CA THR A 50 -4.04 11.06 -9.71
C THR A 50 -4.13 9.70 -9.04
N ILE A 51 -4.96 8.81 -9.58
CA ILE A 51 -5.07 7.40 -9.21
C ILE A 51 -4.68 6.58 -10.44
N GLU A 52 -3.74 5.66 -10.25
CA GLU A 52 -3.21 4.84 -11.32
C GLU A 52 -4.12 3.65 -11.62
N ALA A 53 -4.05 3.13 -12.85
CA ALA A 53 -4.83 1.96 -13.23
C ALA A 53 -4.36 0.71 -12.45
N GLY A 54 -5.30 0.03 -11.80
CA GLY A 54 -5.05 -1.21 -11.09
C GLY A 54 -4.44 -1.05 -9.69
N GLU A 55 -4.32 0.19 -9.15
CA GLU A 55 -3.89 0.40 -7.76
C GLU A 55 -5.06 0.38 -6.78
N ILE A 56 -4.75 0.06 -5.54
CA ILE A 56 -5.60 0.32 -4.37
C ILE A 56 -5.18 1.66 -3.79
N PHE A 57 -5.99 2.68 -4.01
CA PHE A 57 -5.77 4.03 -3.52
C PHE A 57 -6.64 4.27 -2.28
N VAL A 58 -6.01 4.49 -1.14
CA VAL A 58 -6.73 4.70 0.12
C VAL A 58 -6.89 6.18 0.42
N VAL A 59 -8.11 6.60 0.76
CA VAL A 59 -8.40 7.96 1.23
C VAL A 59 -8.69 7.90 2.73
N MET A 60 -7.86 8.56 3.52
CA MET A 60 -7.98 8.53 4.97
C MET A 60 -7.94 9.92 5.61
N GLY A 61 -8.34 9.99 6.89
CA GLY A 61 -8.41 11.21 7.68
C GLY A 61 -9.49 11.10 8.76
N LEU A 62 -9.53 12.07 9.68
CA LEU A 62 -10.50 12.08 10.76
C LEU A 62 -11.95 12.23 10.23
N SER A 63 -12.94 11.96 11.10
CA SER A 63 -14.34 12.18 10.78
C SER A 63 -14.54 13.67 10.37
N GLY A 64 -15.34 13.90 9.34
CA GLY A 64 -15.58 15.25 8.81
C GLY A 64 -14.46 15.82 7.92
N SER A 65 -13.38 15.08 7.63
CA SER A 65 -12.29 15.57 6.76
C SER A 65 -12.65 15.65 5.27
N GLY A 66 -13.84 15.18 4.84
CA GLY A 66 -14.30 15.28 3.45
C GLY A 66 -14.15 14.01 2.62
N LYS A 67 -13.70 12.88 3.18
CA LYS A 67 -13.44 11.59 2.47
C LYS A 67 -14.65 11.10 1.68
N SER A 68 -15.79 10.88 2.33
CA SER A 68 -17.01 10.40 1.67
C SER A 68 -17.54 11.41 0.63
N THR A 69 -17.33 12.71 0.86
CA THR A 69 -17.62 13.75 -0.13
C THR A 69 -16.75 13.55 -1.37
N LEU A 70 -15.44 13.35 -1.19
CA LEU A 70 -14.50 13.12 -2.29
C LEU A 70 -14.89 11.89 -3.11
N VAL A 71 -15.17 10.74 -2.46
CA VAL A 71 -15.55 9.52 -3.18
C VAL A 71 -16.88 9.68 -3.93
N ARG A 72 -17.85 10.42 -3.36
CA ARG A 72 -19.11 10.71 -4.05
C ARG A 72 -18.95 11.68 -5.23
N LEU A 73 -17.90 12.49 -5.25
CA LEU A 73 -17.51 13.27 -6.42
C LEU A 73 -16.95 12.40 -7.53
N LEU A 74 -16.15 11.34 -7.20
CA LEU A 74 -15.53 10.47 -8.20
C LEU A 74 -16.52 9.71 -9.09
N ASN A 75 -17.73 9.50 -8.62
CA ASN A 75 -18.82 8.92 -9.42
C ASN A 75 -19.93 9.91 -9.74
N LEU A 76 -19.69 11.21 -9.47
CA LEU A 76 -20.65 12.30 -9.65
C LEU A 76 -22.03 12.06 -8.97
N LEU A 77 -22.09 11.31 -7.86
CA LEU A 77 -23.28 11.30 -7.00
C LEU A 77 -23.56 12.71 -6.46
N ILE A 78 -22.50 13.50 -6.32
CA ILE A 78 -22.56 14.95 -6.10
C ILE A 78 -21.67 15.63 -7.13
N GLU A 79 -22.10 16.77 -7.64
CA GLU A 79 -21.33 17.56 -8.60
C GLU A 79 -20.27 18.42 -7.90
N PRO A 80 -19.07 18.56 -8.47
CA PRO A 80 -18.08 19.51 -7.98
C PRO A 80 -18.58 20.96 -8.14
N SER A 81 -18.18 21.84 -7.22
CA SER A 81 -18.45 23.28 -7.32
C SER A 81 -17.47 23.99 -8.26
N ALA A 82 -16.25 23.43 -8.41
CA ALA A 82 -15.24 23.84 -9.37
C ALA A 82 -14.21 22.69 -9.56
N GLY A 83 -13.37 22.80 -10.58
CA GLY A 83 -12.39 21.80 -10.96
C GLY A 83 -12.95 20.73 -11.89
N ARG A 84 -12.16 19.70 -12.17
CA ARG A 84 -12.52 18.64 -13.11
C ARG A 84 -12.15 17.26 -12.55
N ILE A 85 -12.91 16.24 -12.94
CA ILE A 85 -12.62 14.84 -12.62
C ILE A 85 -12.60 14.08 -13.93
N LEU A 86 -11.46 13.49 -14.26
CA LEU A 86 -11.31 12.70 -15.47
C LEU A 86 -11.21 11.22 -15.12
N VAL A 87 -11.91 10.40 -15.91
CA VAL A 87 -11.80 8.94 -15.90
C VAL A 87 -11.34 8.52 -17.30
N ASP A 88 -10.21 7.83 -17.40
CA ASP A 88 -9.57 7.50 -18.68
C ASP A 88 -9.50 8.73 -19.62
N ASP A 89 -8.98 9.86 -19.09
CA ASP A 89 -8.86 11.16 -19.77
C ASP A 89 -10.18 11.81 -20.21
N THR A 90 -11.33 11.23 -19.89
CA THR A 90 -12.65 11.81 -20.15
C THR A 90 -13.15 12.59 -18.94
N ASP A 91 -13.44 13.88 -19.10
CA ASP A 91 -14.05 14.70 -18.04
C ASP A 91 -15.49 14.23 -17.81
N ILE A 92 -15.70 13.56 -16.67
CA ILE A 92 -17.01 13.00 -16.33
C ILE A 92 -18.05 14.08 -15.98
N SER A 93 -17.60 15.28 -15.60
CA SER A 93 -18.49 16.42 -15.29
C SER A 93 -19.15 16.99 -16.54
N SER A 94 -18.59 16.75 -17.72
CA SER A 94 -19.14 17.18 -19.03
C SER A 94 -20.11 16.18 -19.66
N LEU A 95 -20.25 14.98 -19.06
CA LEU A 95 -21.10 13.93 -19.60
C LEU A 95 -22.59 14.25 -19.46
N THR A 96 -23.36 13.88 -20.47
CA THR A 96 -24.83 13.89 -20.34
C THR A 96 -25.29 12.87 -19.30
N SER A 97 -26.48 13.07 -18.71
CA SER A 97 -27.04 12.13 -17.73
C SER A 97 -27.14 10.68 -18.25
N GLY A 98 -27.33 10.51 -19.58
CA GLY A 98 -27.33 9.19 -20.22
C GLY A 98 -25.94 8.55 -20.25
N GLN A 99 -24.94 9.30 -20.66
CA GLN A 99 -23.54 8.86 -20.70
C GLN A 99 -23.00 8.56 -19.29
N LEU A 100 -23.31 9.40 -18.31
CA LEU A 100 -22.92 9.20 -16.92
C LEU A 100 -23.54 7.92 -16.33
N ARG A 101 -24.84 7.63 -16.64
CA ARG A 101 -25.48 6.39 -16.24
C ARG A 101 -24.81 5.17 -16.91
N ALA A 102 -24.42 5.29 -18.18
CA ALA A 102 -23.70 4.23 -18.88
C ALA A 102 -22.32 3.95 -18.24
N LEU A 103 -21.56 5.01 -17.93
CA LEU A 103 -20.29 4.91 -17.22
C LEU A 103 -20.44 4.20 -15.86
N ARG A 104 -21.41 4.64 -15.03
CA ARG A 104 -21.68 4.03 -13.72
C ARG A 104 -22.11 2.57 -13.80
N ARG A 105 -22.84 2.16 -14.84
CA ARG A 105 -23.28 0.76 -15.03
C ARG A 105 -22.16 -0.16 -15.44
N LYS A 106 -21.20 0.35 -16.23
CA LYS A 106 -20.17 -0.46 -16.87
C LYS A 106 -18.85 -0.41 -16.09
N ASP A 107 -18.42 0.77 -15.72
CA ASP A 107 -17.03 0.99 -15.30
C ASP A 107 -16.87 1.30 -13.80
N ILE A 108 -17.92 1.80 -13.13
CA ILE A 108 -17.82 2.22 -11.72
C ILE A 108 -18.84 1.49 -10.88
N SER A 109 -18.38 0.75 -9.87
CA SER A 109 -19.25 0.20 -8.82
C SER A 109 -18.89 0.77 -7.45
N MET A 110 -19.86 0.71 -6.53
CA MET A 110 -19.66 1.26 -5.18
C MET A 110 -20.14 0.28 -4.11
N VAL A 111 -19.30 0.08 -3.09
CA VAL A 111 -19.62 -0.62 -1.84
C VAL A 111 -19.81 0.42 -0.76
N PHE A 112 -20.94 0.37 -0.07
CA PHE A 112 -21.33 1.33 0.95
C PHE A 112 -21.00 0.84 2.36
N GLN A 113 -20.89 1.74 3.30
CA GLN A 113 -20.70 1.45 4.72
C GLN A 113 -21.87 0.64 5.31
N SER A 114 -23.11 1.01 4.98
CA SER A 114 -24.29 0.18 5.22
C SER A 114 -24.42 -0.79 4.07
N PHE A 115 -24.66 -2.06 4.33
CA PHE A 115 -24.69 -3.13 3.31
C PHE A 115 -25.65 -2.81 2.16
N ALA A 116 -26.66 -1.95 2.39
CA ALA A 116 -27.65 -1.50 1.39
C ALA A 116 -28.27 -2.66 0.59
N LEU A 117 -28.48 -3.80 1.25
CA LEU A 117 -29.17 -4.95 0.68
C LEU A 117 -30.68 -4.74 0.70
N MET A 118 -31.36 -5.21 -0.34
CA MET A 118 -32.82 -5.21 -0.42
C MET A 118 -33.36 -6.36 0.46
N PRO A 119 -34.07 -6.08 1.56
CA PRO A 119 -34.47 -7.12 2.52
C PRO A 119 -35.48 -8.12 1.95
N HIS A 120 -36.22 -7.75 0.92
CA HIS A 120 -37.22 -8.58 0.26
C HIS A 120 -36.67 -9.39 -0.90
N MET A 121 -35.37 -9.28 -1.20
CA MET A 121 -34.67 -10.01 -2.25
C MET A 121 -33.71 -11.01 -1.61
N ASN A 122 -33.57 -12.20 -2.20
CA ASN A 122 -32.54 -13.15 -1.77
C ASN A 122 -31.13 -12.65 -2.14
N VAL A 123 -30.10 -13.38 -1.71
CA VAL A 123 -28.69 -13.05 -1.92
C VAL A 123 -28.31 -12.99 -3.39
N LEU A 124 -28.81 -13.95 -4.19
CA LEU A 124 -28.54 -14.01 -5.64
C LEU A 124 -29.17 -12.80 -6.37
N ASP A 125 -30.43 -12.47 -6.03
CA ASP A 125 -31.13 -11.34 -6.65
C ASP A 125 -30.54 -9.99 -6.20
N ASN A 126 -30.13 -9.87 -4.91
CA ASN A 126 -29.37 -8.70 -4.45
C ASN A 126 -28.07 -8.52 -5.24
N THR A 127 -27.34 -9.60 -5.48
CA THR A 127 -26.09 -9.57 -6.25
C THR A 127 -26.34 -9.22 -7.72
N ALA A 128 -27.44 -9.71 -8.30
CA ALA A 128 -27.83 -9.47 -9.69
C ALA A 128 -28.46 -8.09 -9.94
N LEU A 129 -28.82 -7.32 -8.89
CA LEU A 129 -29.60 -6.09 -9.01
C LEU A 129 -28.97 -5.05 -9.96
N GLY A 130 -27.66 -4.83 -9.88
CA GLY A 130 -26.94 -3.90 -10.78
C GLY A 130 -27.05 -4.31 -12.24
N LEU A 131 -26.95 -5.60 -12.53
CA LEU A 131 -27.09 -6.18 -13.87
C LEU A 131 -28.53 -6.10 -14.39
N GLU A 132 -29.52 -6.26 -13.51
CA GLU A 132 -30.93 -6.07 -13.85
C GLU A 132 -31.20 -4.63 -14.29
N LEU A 133 -30.74 -3.66 -13.52
CA LEU A 133 -30.84 -2.24 -13.84
C LEU A 133 -30.07 -1.85 -15.11
N ALA A 134 -29.05 -2.65 -15.48
CA ALA A 134 -28.33 -2.50 -16.72
C ALA A 134 -29.06 -3.14 -17.92
N GLY A 135 -30.15 -3.87 -17.69
CA GLY A 135 -30.95 -4.53 -18.74
C GLY A 135 -30.41 -5.90 -19.16
N VAL A 136 -29.51 -6.51 -18.38
CA VAL A 136 -28.98 -7.86 -18.68
C VAL A 136 -30.08 -8.91 -18.52
N GLY A 137 -30.15 -9.86 -19.45
CA GLY A 137 -31.13 -10.93 -19.43
C GLY A 137 -31.08 -11.80 -18.19
N ARG A 138 -32.23 -12.32 -17.73
CA ARG A 138 -32.34 -13.04 -16.44
C ARG A 138 -31.33 -14.19 -16.27
N ALA A 139 -31.19 -15.03 -17.27
CA ALA A 139 -30.31 -16.18 -17.22
C ALA A 139 -28.83 -15.75 -17.10
N GLU A 140 -28.43 -14.73 -17.86
CA GLU A 140 -27.07 -14.19 -17.88
C GLU A 140 -26.75 -13.49 -16.55
N ARG A 141 -27.62 -12.60 -16.05
CA ARG A 141 -27.38 -11.88 -14.81
C ARG A 141 -27.31 -12.82 -13.58
N GLN A 142 -28.12 -13.89 -13.57
CA GLN A 142 -28.08 -14.90 -12.52
C GLN A 142 -26.75 -15.69 -12.56
N ALA A 143 -26.28 -16.04 -13.76
CA ALA A 143 -24.97 -16.70 -13.90
C ALA A 143 -23.81 -15.81 -13.44
N GLN A 144 -23.79 -14.53 -13.84
CA GLN A 144 -22.77 -13.57 -13.39
C GLN A 144 -22.84 -13.32 -11.87
N ALA A 145 -24.03 -13.19 -11.31
CA ALA A 145 -24.23 -13.04 -9.87
C ALA A 145 -23.76 -14.28 -9.09
N ALA A 146 -24.05 -15.49 -9.58
CA ALA A 146 -23.58 -16.72 -8.96
C ALA A 146 -22.05 -16.82 -8.98
N GLN A 147 -21.40 -16.43 -10.09
CA GLN A 147 -19.95 -16.37 -10.19
C GLN A 147 -19.35 -15.34 -9.22
N ALA A 148 -19.98 -14.17 -9.05
CA ALA A 148 -19.53 -13.17 -8.09
C ALA A 148 -19.69 -13.66 -6.65
N LEU A 149 -20.77 -14.39 -6.32
CA LEU A 149 -20.94 -15.01 -5.00
C LEU A 149 -19.90 -16.09 -4.71
N GLU A 150 -19.53 -16.87 -5.73
CA GLU A 150 -18.45 -17.86 -5.61
C GLU A 150 -17.12 -17.19 -5.27
N GLN A 151 -16.79 -16.06 -5.92
CA GLN A 151 -15.56 -15.31 -5.66
C GLN A 151 -15.43 -14.85 -4.20
N VAL A 152 -16.55 -14.57 -3.51
CA VAL A 152 -16.55 -14.13 -2.11
C VAL A 152 -16.91 -15.27 -1.13
N GLY A 153 -16.93 -16.51 -1.59
CA GLY A 153 -17.19 -17.70 -0.77
C GLY A 153 -18.64 -17.86 -0.28
N LEU A 154 -19.62 -17.32 -1.03
CA LEU A 154 -21.04 -17.36 -0.70
C LEU A 154 -21.89 -18.15 -1.71
N ALA A 155 -21.31 -19.05 -2.51
CA ALA A 155 -22.01 -19.81 -3.55
C ALA A 155 -23.24 -20.57 -3.01
N SER A 156 -23.18 -21.16 -1.80
CA SER A 156 -24.27 -21.94 -1.18
C SER A 156 -25.38 -21.08 -0.59
N TRP A 157 -25.19 -19.76 -0.47
CA TRP A 157 -26.13 -18.85 0.20
C TRP A 157 -27.04 -18.08 -0.77
N GLY A 158 -26.99 -18.37 -2.06
CA GLY A 158 -27.72 -17.61 -3.09
C GLY A 158 -29.24 -17.52 -2.87
N ALA A 159 -29.87 -18.54 -2.28
CA ALA A 159 -31.31 -18.57 -1.99
C ALA A 159 -31.71 -17.93 -0.65
N SER A 160 -30.74 -17.66 0.24
CA SER A 160 -30.98 -17.06 1.55
C SER A 160 -31.33 -15.56 1.45
N TYR A 161 -31.95 -15.03 2.52
CA TYR A 161 -32.28 -13.62 2.63
C TYR A 161 -31.28 -12.88 3.53
N PRO A 162 -31.17 -11.54 3.43
CA PRO A 162 -30.20 -10.75 4.19
C PRO A 162 -30.28 -10.92 5.70
N ASP A 163 -31.45 -11.12 6.28
CA ASP A 163 -31.69 -11.34 7.71
C ASP A 163 -31.21 -12.71 8.23
N GLU A 164 -30.98 -13.66 7.33
CA GLU A 164 -30.40 -14.97 7.64
C GLU A 164 -28.85 -14.95 7.66
N LEU A 165 -28.23 -13.80 7.33
CA LEU A 165 -26.78 -13.67 7.20
C LEU A 165 -26.15 -12.90 8.34
N SER A 166 -24.93 -13.28 8.73
CA SER A 166 -24.10 -12.45 9.61
C SER A 166 -23.70 -11.13 8.90
N GLY A 167 -23.31 -10.11 9.69
CA GLY A 167 -22.87 -8.83 9.13
C GLY A 167 -21.72 -8.96 8.12
N GLY A 168 -20.75 -9.84 8.40
CA GLY A 168 -19.66 -10.14 7.46
C GLY A 168 -20.14 -10.80 6.17
N MET A 169 -21.13 -11.69 6.24
CA MET A 169 -21.72 -12.30 5.04
C MET A 169 -22.51 -11.25 4.24
N GLN A 170 -23.28 -10.37 4.89
CA GLN A 170 -23.98 -9.27 4.21
C GLN A 170 -22.99 -8.34 3.48
N GLN A 171 -21.84 -8.06 4.10
CA GLN A 171 -20.77 -7.28 3.46
C GLN A 171 -20.19 -7.99 2.23
N ARG A 172 -19.97 -9.31 2.31
CA ARG A 172 -19.54 -10.12 1.15
C ARG A 172 -20.57 -10.09 0.03
N VAL A 173 -21.88 -10.11 0.34
CA VAL A 173 -22.94 -9.93 -0.66
C VAL A 173 -22.86 -8.55 -1.31
N GLY A 174 -22.65 -7.47 -0.52
CA GLY A 174 -22.43 -6.12 -1.02
C GLY A 174 -21.23 -6.03 -1.96
N LEU A 175 -20.12 -6.70 -1.62
CA LEU A 175 -18.94 -6.80 -2.46
C LEU A 175 -19.22 -7.61 -3.74
N ALA A 176 -19.89 -8.76 -3.64
CA ALA A 176 -20.28 -9.57 -4.79
C ALA A 176 -21.17 -8.78 -5.75
N ARG A 177 -22.16 -8.02 -5.24
CA ARG A 177 -23.01 -7.13 -6.05
C ARG A 177 -22.19 -6.11 -6.82
N ALA A 178 -21.19 -5.52 -6.19
CA ALA A 178 -20.30 -4.55 -6.83
C ALA A 178 -19.40 -5.21 -7.89
N LEU A 179 -18.99 -6.46 -7.69
CA LEU A 179 -18.13 -7.22 -8.59
C LEU A 179 -18.90 -7.87 -9.76
N ALA A 180 -20.21 -8.10 -9.61
CA ALA A 180 -21.03 -8.81 -10.61
C ALA A 180 -21.02 -8.14 -11.98
N SER A 181 -20.96 -6.80 -12.05
CA SER A 181 -20.85 -6.03 -13.30
C SER A 181 -19.43 -5.95 -13.85
N ASP A 182 -18.46 -6.56 -13.17
CA ASP A 182 -17.03 -6.57 -13.53
C ASP A 182 -16.44 -5.16 -13.80
N PRO A 183 -16.57 -4.24 -12.84
CA PRO A 183 -16.17 -2.85 -13.02
C PRO A 183 -14.66 -2.68 -13.13
N SER A 184 -14.21 -1.65 -13.85
CA SER A 184 -12.79 -1.24 -13.88
C SER A 184 -12.40 -0.39 -12.66
N ILE A 185 -13.39 0.26 -12.02
CA ILE A 185 -13.22 1.10 -10.82
C ILE A 185 -14.19 0.64 -9.72
N LEU A 186 -13.66 0.38 -8.53
CA LEU A 186 -14.42 0.01 -7.35
C LEU A 186 -14.24 1.10 -6.28
N LEU A 187 -15.31 1.76 -5.90
CA LEU A 187 -15.34 2.75 -4.83
C LEU A 187 -15.85 2.09 -3.55
N MET A 188 -15.15 2.23 -2.44
CA MET A 188 -15.47 1.61 -1.16
C MET A 188 -15.51 2.68 -0.07
N ASP A 189 -16.71 3.01 0.42
CA ASP A 189 -16.92 4.05 1.45
C ASP A 189 -17.04 3.37 2.83
N GLU A 190 -15.92 3.32 3.58
CA GLU A 190 -15.81 2.68 4.91
C GLU A 190 -16.41 1.26 4.94
N ALA A 191 -16.17 0.48 3.88
CA ALA A 191 -16.86 -0.76 3.63
C ALA A 191 -16.69 -1.81 4.74
N PHE A 192 -15.61 -1.77 5.52
CA PHE A 192 -15.31 -2.75 6.55
C PHE A 192 -15.43 -2.20 7.98
N SER A 193 -15.82 -0.94 8.16
CA SER A 193 -15.85 -0.27 9.46
C SER A 193 -16.85 -0.88 10.46
N ALA A 194 -17.95 -1.42 9.96
CA ALA A 194 -19.01 -2.03 10.77
C ALA A 194 -18.74 -3.50 11.17
N LEU A 195 -17.62 -4.08 10.71
CA LEU A 195 -17.25 -5.46 10.99
C LEU A 195 -16.38 -5.56 12.25
N ASP A 196 -16.49 -6.70 12.95
CA ASP A 196 -15.57 -7.02 14.03
C ASP A 196 -14.14 -7.21 13.50
N PRO A 197 -13.09 -7.09 14.37
CA PRO A 197 -11.70 -7.07 13.92
C PRO A 197 -11.27 -8.34 13.15
N ILE A 198 -11.80 -9.51 13.50
CA ILE A 198 -11.43 -10.79 12.86
C ILE A 198 -11.98 -10.81 11.44
N ILE A 199 -13.29 -10.59 11.29
CA ILE A 199 -13.97 -10.57 9.99
C ILE A 199 -13.43 -9.45 9.10
N ARG A 200 -13.09 -8.28 9.67
CA ARG A 200 -12.44 -7.18 8.95
C ARG A 200 -11.12 -7.63 8.32
N THR A 201 -10.27 -8.30 9.10
CA THR A 201 -8.99 -8.84 8.62
C THR A 201 -9.17 -9.88 7.51
N GLU A 202 -10.17 -10.74 7.62
CA GLU A 202 -10.53 -11.71 6.57
C GLU A 202 -10.97 -10.99 5.29
N MET A 203 -11.83 -9.97 5.40
CA MET A 203 -12.33 -9.20 4.24
C MET A 203 -11.22 -8.43 3.52
N GLN A 204 -10.26 -7.86 4.28
CA GLN A 204 -9.06 -7.23 3.70
C GLN A 204 -8.22 -8.24 2.91
N SER A 205 -7.99 -9.42 3.49
CA SER A 205 -7.23 -10.49 2.84
C SER A 205 -7.94 -10.97 1.56
N GLU A 206 -9.27 -11.09 1.62
CA GLU A 206 -10.08 -11.45 0.47
C GLU A 206 -10.04 -10.40 -0.63
N LEU A 207 -10.09 -9.11 -0.28
CA LEU A 207 -9.94 -8.00 -1.24
C LEU A 207 -8.58 -8.05 -1.95
N LEU A 208 -7.50 -8.26 -1.20
CA LEU A 208 -6.15 -8.42 -1.77
C LEU A 208 -6.04 -9.65 -2.68
N ARG A 209 -6.65 -10.78 -2.29
CA ARG A 209 -6.72 -11.99 -3.11
C ARG A 209 -7.45 -11.74 -4.45
N LEU A 210 -8.60 -11.07 -4.40
CA LEU A 210 -9.36 -10.70 -5.59
C LEU A 210 -8.58 -9.76 -6.50
N GLN A 211 -7.81 -8.84 -5.92
CA GLN A 211 -6.95 -7.91 -6.65
C GLN A 211 -5.78 -8.61 -7.35
N GLN A 212 -5.24 -9.70 -6.78
CA GLN A 212 -4.22 -10.54 -7.44
C GLN A 212 -4.78 -11.29 -8.67
N ILE A 213 -6.02 -11.77 -8.58
CA ILE A 213 -6.69 -12.49 -9.69
C ILE A 213 -6.99 -11.53 -10.83
N ARG A 214 -7.51 -10.35 -10.51
CA ARG A 214 -7.86 -9.33 -11.48
C ARG A 214 -7.62 -7.93 -10.89
N ARG A 215 -6.63 -7.24 -11.42
CA ARG A 215 -6.31 -5.87 -11.01
C ARG A 215 -7.40 -4.90 -11.44
N ARG A 216 -8.09 -4.32 -10.45
CA ARG A 216 -9.05 -3.23 -10.60
C ARG A 216 -8.52 -2.00 -9.92
N THR A 217 -8.91 -0.82 -10.38
CA THR A 217 -8.63 0.41 -9.64
C THR A 217 -9.60 0.50 -8.47
N ILE A 218 -9.09 0.50 -7.25
CA ILE A 218 -9.91 0.54 -6.04
C ILE A 218 -9.66 1.87 -5.32
N VAL A 219 -10.73 2.61 -5.00
CA VAL A 219 -10.67 3.77 -4.12
C VAL A 219 -11.33 3.40 -2.82
N PHE A 220 -10.55 3.30 -1.76
CA PHE A 220 -10.98 2.78 -0.48
C PHE A 220 -10.93 3.89 0.59
N ILE A 221 -12.04 4.17 1.24
CA ILE A 221 -12.06 5.07 2.41
C ILE A 221 -11.85 4.25 3.68
N SER A 222 -10.90 4.68 4.50
CA SER A 222 -10.71 4.20 5.86
C SER A 222 -10.46 5.35 6.83
N HIS A 223 -10.82 5.14 8.09
CA HIS A 223 -10.35 5.95 9.22
C HIS A 223 -9.33 5.20 10.07
N ASP A 224 -9.05 3.93 9.72
CA ASP A 224 -8.09 3.04 10.36
C ASP A 224 -6.80 3.06 9.56
N LEU A 225 -5.71 3.50 10.21
CA LEU A 225 -4.41 3.65 9.56
C LEU A 225 -3.74 2.30 9.29
N ASP A 226 -3.89 1.33 10.18
CA ASP A 226 -3.32 -0.01 9.97
C ASP A 226 -3.98 -0.69 8.77
N GLU A 227 -5.30 -0.50 8.60
CA GLU A 227 -6.02 -0.94 7.41
C GLU A 227 -5.46 -0.27 6.14
N ALA A 228 -5.31 1.05 6.15
CA ALA A 228 -4.78 1.79 5.00
C ALA A 228 -3.36 1.36 4.61
N MET A 229 -2.50 1.18 5.61
CA MET A 229 -1.12 0.73 5.40
C MET A 229 -1.03 -0.71 4.89
N ARG A 230 -1.98 -1.57 5.30
CA ARG A 230 -2.01 -2.99 4.92
C ARG A 230 -2.46 -3.21 3.48
N ILE A 231 -3.48 -2.46 3.03
CA ILE A 231 -4.13 -2.74 1.74
C ILE A 231 -3.76 -1.73 0.65
N GLY A 232 -3.33 -0.50 1.00
CA GLY A 232 -3.11 0.58 0.06
C GLY A 232 -1.77 0.50 -0.66
N ASP A 233 -1.79 0.60 -1.98
CA ASP A 233 -0.58 0.88 -2.76
C ASP A 233 -0.14 2.34 -2.55
N ARG A 234 -1.12 3.28 -2.51
CA ARG A 234 -0.93 4.69 -2.16
C ARG A 234 -2.06 5.19 -1.28
N ILE A 235 -1.73 6.15 -0.42
CA ILE A 235 -2.65 6.72 0.57
C ILE A 235 -2.70 8.23 0.40
N ALA A 236 -3.91 8.79 0.38
CA ALA A 236 -4.16 10.23 0.49
C ALA A 236 -4.66 10.54 1.90
N ILE A 237 -3.95 11.38 2.62
CA ILE A 237 -4.36 11.85 3.95
C ILE A 237 -5.11 13.17 3.79
N MET A 238 -6.35 13.21 4.29
CA MET A 238 -7.20 14.38 4.25
C MET A 238 -7.38 15.03 5.62
N LYS A 239 -7.34 16.36 5.63
CA LYS A 239 -7.66 17.20 6.80
C LYS A 239 -8.49 18.39 6.33
N ASP A 240 -9.60 18.65 7.00
CA ASP A 240 -10.44 19.83 6.76
C ASP A 240 -10.83 20.07 5.27
N GLY A 241 -11.09 18.99 4.54
CA GLY A 241 -11.42 19.03 3.12
C GLY A 241 -10.21 19.08 2.17
N GLN A 242 -9.00 19.22 2.67
CA GLN A 242 -7.77 19.26 1.87
C GLN A 242 -7.07 17.91 1.85
N VAL A 243 -6.42 17.60 0.73
CA VAL A 243 -5.46 16.50 0.63
C VAL A 243 -4.10 17.02 1.10
N VAL A 244 -3.66 16.55 2.26
CA VAL A 244 -2.43 17.04 2.93
C VAL A 244 -1.19 16.33 2.40
N GLN A 245 -1.30 15.04 2.13
CA GLN A 245 -0.22 14.22 1.59
C GLN A 245 -0.78 13.07 0.77
N VAL A 246 -0.11 12.74 -0.32
CA VAL A 246 -0.31 11.51 -1.10
C VAL A 246 1.04 10.81 -1.23
N GLY A 247 1.11 9.53 -0.92
CA GLY A 247 2.33 8.74 -1.03
C GLY A 247 2.07 7.26 -0.80
N THR A 248 3.12 6.44 -0.96
CA THR A 248 3.10 5.05 -0.52
C THR A 248 3.05 4.97 1.02
N PRO A 249 2.65 3.84 1.62
CA PRO A 249 2.78 3.63 3.06
C PRO A 249 4.17 3.99 3.60
N ASP A 250 5.22 3.58 2.91
CA ASP A 250 6.61 3.89 3.25
C ASP A 250 6.92 5.39 3.23
N ASP A 251 6.48 6.10 2.17
CA ASP A 251 6.68 7.56 2.07
C ASP A 251 6.01 8.30 3.23
N ILE A 252 4.79 7.92 3.59
CA ILE A 252 4.01 8.58 4.65
C ILE A 252 4.64 8.35 6.02
N LEU A 253 5.16 7.14 6.27
CA LEU A 253 5.81 6.80 7.54
C LEU A 253 7.18 7.44 7.69
N ARG A 254 8.00 7.47 6.62
CA ARG A 254 9.37 8.02 6.67
C ARG A 254 9.41 9.54 6.51
N ASN A 255 8.54 10.08 5.67
CA ASN A 255 8.57 11.49 5.26
C ASN A 255 7.20 12.16 5.48
N PRO A 256 6.68 12.24 6.72
CA PRO A 256 5.41 12.90 6.97
C PRO A 256 5.50 14.38 6.60
N ALA A 257 4.57 14.86 5.77
CA ALA A 257 4.58 16.22 5.20
C ALA A 257 4.49 17.33 6.25
N ASN A 258 3.86 17.07 7.39
CA ASN A 258 3.73 18.03 8.49
C ASN A 258 3.46 17.31 9.82
N ASP A 259 3.33 18.10 10.90
CA ASP A 259 3.09 17.56 12.25
C ASP A 259 1.73 16.86 12.40
N TYR A 260 0.73 17.24 11.60
CA TYR A 260 -0.55 16.53 11.58
C TYR A 260 -0.38 15.10 11.06
N VAL A 261 0.28 14.92 9.91
CA VAL A 261 0.57 13.59 9.38
C VAL A 261 1.47 12.81 10.34
N ARG A 262 2.50 13.45 10.89
CA ARG A 262 3.40 12.83 11.89
C ARG A 262 2.63 12.34 13.12
N SER A 263 1.70 13.14 13.64
CA SER A 263 0.87 12.73 14.78
C SER A 263 -0.08 11.59 14.42
N PHE A 264 -0.54 11.55 13.17
CA PHE A 264 -1.44 10.54 12.67
C PHE A 264 -0.76 9.17 12.57
N VAL A 265 0.51 9.14 12.13
CA VAL A 265 1.27 7.88 11.94
C VAL A 265 1.96 7.36 13.21
N ARG A 266 1.97 8.12 14.32
CA ARG A 266 2.63 7.71 15.57
C ARG A 266 2.10 6.40 16.17
N GLY A 267 0.84 6.04 15.89
CA GLY A 267 0.19 4.84 16.43
C GLY A 267 0.38 3.57 15.59
N VAL A 268 0.98 3.69 14.41
CA VAL A 268 1.12 2.54 13.49
C VAL A 268 2.18 1.57 13.98
N ASP A 269 1.87 0.29 13.97
CA ASP A 269 2.87 -0.77 14.09
C ASP A 269 3.66 -0.91 12.79
N ALA A 270 4.79 -0.16 12.70
CA ALA A 270 5.66 -0.24 11.53
C ALA A 270 6.17 -1.65 11.26
N ALA A 271 6.33 -2.49 12.29
CA ALA A 271 6.81 -3.85 12.10
C ALA A 271 5.78 -4.72 11.35
N ALA A 272 4.50 -4.41 11.47
CA ALA A 272 3.44 -5.07 10.72
C ALA A 272 3.33 -4.58 9.26
N VAL A 273 3.75 -3.32 8.99
CA VAL A 273 3.65 -2.67 7.68
C VAL A 273 4.86 -2.95 6.81
N PHE A 274 6.07 -2.83 7.37
CA PHE A 274 7.31 -3.01 6.61
C PHE A 274 7.67 -4.48 6.40
N LYS A 275 8.25 -4.76 5.24
CA LYS A 275 8.79 -6.08 4.87
C LYS A 275 10.30 -6.14 5.14
N ALA A 276 10.82 -7.35 5.21
CA ALA A 276 12.25 -7.61 5.38
C ALA A 276 13.10 -6.88 4.32
N GLY A 277 12.65 -6.90 3.06
CA GLY A 277 13.33 -6.21 1.96
C GLY A 277 13.47 -4.70 2.15
N ASP A 278 12.48 -4.05 2.80
CA ASP A 278 12.47 -2.59 3.01
C ASP A 278 13.52 -2.12 4.02
N ILE A 279 13.89 -2.99 4.96
CA ILE A 279 14.85 -2.68 6.03
C ILE A 279 16.22 -3.33 5.83
N ALA A 280 16.35 -4.26 4.87
CA ALA A 280 17.60 -4.95 4.56
C ALA A 280 18.71 -3.95 4.17
N ARG A 281 19.90 -4.11 4.76
CA ARG A 281 21.04 -3.27 4.43
C ARG A 281 21.98 -3.99 3.46
N LYS A 282 22.53 -3.24 2.49
CA LYS A 282 23.44 -3.77 1.47
C LYS A 282 24.93 -3.70 1.86
N ARG A 283 25.27 -3.08 3.01
CA ARG A 283 26.66 -2.91 3.46
C ARG A 283 27.10 -4.12 4.29
N PHE A 284 27.37 -5.22 3.63
CA PHE A 284 27.96 -6.43 4.20
C PHE A 284 29.03 -6.97 3.26
N THR A 285 29.98 -7.73 3.80
CA THR A 285 30.98 -8.44 2.99
C THR A 285 30.28 -9.48 2.13
N VAL A 286 30.40 -9.33 0.81
CA VAL A 286 29.85 -10.25 -0.18
C VAL A 286 31.00 -10.88 -0.94
N VAL A 287 31.01 -12.21 -1.03
CA VAL A 287 31.99 -12.98 -1.76
C VAL A 287 31.32 -13.61 -2.98
N SER A 288 31.82 -13.31 -4.18
CA SER A 288 31.34 -13.97 -5.39
C SER A 288 32.02 -15.34 -5.54
N GLU A 289 31.23 -16.39 -5.78
CA GLU A 289 31.76 -17.71 -6.09
C GLU A 289 32.42 -17.68 -7.47
N HIS A 290 33.78 -17.75 -7.48
CA HIS A 290 34.55 -17.96 -8.69
C HIS A 290 35.41 -19.21 -8.45
N SER A 291 35.51 -20.07 -9.44
CA SER A 291 36.18 -21.37 -9.36
C SER A 291 37.64 -21.31 -8.92
N ASP A 292 38.32 -20.15 -9.06
CA ASP A 292 39.75 -19.98 -8.76
C ASP A 292 40.06 -19.25 -7.46
N ARG A 293 39.03 -18.73 -6.75
CA ARG A 293 39.20 -18.00 -5.48
C ARG A 293 38.45 -18.69 -4.34
N GLY A 294 38.97 -19.82 -3.90
CA GLY A 294 38.39 -20.61 -2.82
C GLY A 294 38.41 -19.94 -1.44
N SER A 295 38.18 -20.76 -0.40
CA SER A 295 38.00 -20.31 1.00
C SER A 295 39.13 -19.43 1.53
N ARG A 296 40.39 -19.54 1.02
CA ARG A 296 41.51 -18.66 1.41
C ARG A 296 41.35 -17.22 0.97
N ALA A 297 40.81 -16.97 -0.23
CA ALA A 297 40.56 -15.61 -0.72
C ALA A 297 39.40 -14.95 0.03
N ALA A 298 38.37 -15.73 0.36
CA ALA A 298 37.25 -15.25 1.17
C ALA A 298 37.71 -14.90 2.59
N LEU A 299 38.55 -15.71 3.21
CA LEU A 299 39.10 -15.40 4.55
C LEU A 299 39.93 -14.11 4.51
N LYS A 300 40.80 -13.94 3.53
CA LYS A 300 41.61 -12.74 3.37
C LYS A 300 40.73 -11.51 3.17
N GLN A 301 39.67 -11.59 2.35
CA GLN A 301 38.73 -10.50 2.14
C GLN A 301 38.00 -10.11 3.43
N LEU A 302 37.60 -11.09 4.26
CA LEU A 302 36.98 -10.84 5.56
C LEU A 302 37.94 -10.14 6.51
N GLU A 303 39.20 -10.60 6.58
CA GLU A 303 40.25 -10.01 7.43
C GLU A 303 40.62 -8.56 7.00
N GLU A 304 40.67 -8.29 5.69
CA GLU A 304 40.91 -6.94 5.15
C GLU A 304 39.74 -5.98 5.42
N GLN A 305 38.52 -6.48 5.57
CA GLN A 305 37.32 -5.66 5.83
C GLN A 305 36.92 -5.65 7.32
N ASP A 306 37.71 -6.24 8.20
CA ASP A 306 37.43 -6.36 9.64
C ASP A 306 36.04 -6.96 9.91
N GLY A 307 35.64 -7.95 9.09
CA GLY A 307 34.33 -8.59 9.10
C GLY A 307 34.36 -9.99 9.66
N ASP A 308 33.38 -10.35 10.50
CA ASP A 308 33.24 -11.70 11.06
C ASP A 308 32.54 -12.67 10.12
N PHE A 309 31.65 -12.17 9.24
CA PHE A 309 30.79 -12.96 8.37
C PHE A 309 30.76 -12.41 6.94
N ALA A 310 30.58 -13.31 5.96
CA ALA A 310 30.38 -12.95 4.55
C ALA A 310 29.25 -13.78 3.92
N TYR A 311 28.56 -13.17 2.95
CA TYR A 311 27.50 -13.80 2.17
C TYR A 311 28.07 -14.22 0.82
N VAL A 312 27.94 -15.50 0.51
CA VAL A 312 28.41 -16.07 -0.76
C VAL A 312 27.27 -15.99 -1.78
N ILE A 313 27.56 -15.38 -2.91
CA ILE A 313 26.60 -15.25 -4.02
C ILE A 313 27.18 -15.84 -5.31
N SER A 314 26.30 -16.36 -6.16
CA SER A 314 26.64 -16.78 -7.51
C SER A 314 26.95 -15.58 -8.41
N PRO A 315 27.56 -15.77 -9.61
CA PRO A 315 27.69 -14.70 -10.62
C PRO A 315 26.35 -14.09 -11.05
N THR A 316 25.24 -14.82 -10.86
CA THR A 316 23.87 -14.37 -11.13
C THR A 316 23.20 -13.73 -9.91
N GLN A 317 23.97 -13.29 -8.90
CA GLN A 317 23.51 -12.67 -7.66
C GLN A 317 22.61 -13.55 -6.77
N ARG A 318 22.55 -14.87 -7.00
CA ARG A 318 21.82 -15.78 -6.13
C ARG A 318 22.62 -16.08 -4.88
N TYR A 319 21.95 -16.09 -3.74
CA TYR A 319 22.53 -16.47 -2.46
C TYR A 319 22.87 -17.98 -2.46
N LEU A 320 24.07 -18.32 -2.00
CA LEU A 320 24.55 -19.70 -1.92
C LEU A 320 24.75 -20.15 -0.46
N GLY A 321 25.14 -19.25 0.43
CA GLY A 321 25.38 -19.55 1.83
C GLY A 321 26.06 -18.39 2.57
N THR A 322 26.18 -18.53 3.88
CA THR A 322 26.93 -17.60 4.76
C THR A 322 28.17 -18.34 5.30
N VAL A 323 29.30 -17.64 5.35
CA VAL A 323 30.55 -18.10 5.95
C VAL A 323 31.00 -17.17 7.06
N SER A 324 31.73 -17.69 8.05
CA SER A 324 32.45 -16.89 9.05
C SER A 324 33.94 -17.00 8.88
N ALA A 325 34.71 -16.09 9.48
CA ALA A 325 36.14 -16.22 9.53
C ALA A 325 36.57 -17.53 10.19
N ASP A 326 35.88 -17.96 11.25
CA ASP A 326 36.18 -19.23 11.97
C ASP A 326 35.78 -20.46 11.17
N SER A 327 34.63 -20.46 10.47
CA SER A 327 34.23 -21.57 9.63
C SER A 327 35.19 -21.76 8.45
N LEU A 328 35.70 -20.66 7.88
CA LEU A 328 36.72 -20.68 6.83
C LEU A 328 38.07 -21.19 7.34
N ARG A 329 38.54 -20.77 8.52
CA ARG A 329 39.75 -21.28 9.15
C ARG A 329 39.65 -22.76 9.44
N THR A 330 38.53 -23.19 10.02
CA THR A 330 38.27 -24.62 10.31
C THR A 330 38.27 -25.46 9.04
N ALA A 331 37.61 -24.99 7.97
CA ALA A 331 37.60 -25.73 6.69
C ALA A 331 38.99 -25.80 6.03
N LEU A 332 39.84 -24.80 6.24
CA LEU A 332 41.20 -24.74 5.70
C LEU A 332 42.21 -25.51 6.52
N ASP A 333 41.90 -25.86 7.78
CA ASP A 333 42.81 -26.55 8.67
C ASP A 333 43.09 -27.97 8.15
N GLY A 334 44.38 -28.29 7.93
CA GLY A 334 44.80 -29.56 7.36
C GLY A 334 44.62 -29.72 5.85
N HIS A 335 44.07 -28.75 5.12
CA HIS A 335 43.89 -28.83 3.65
C HIS A 335 45.01 -28.14 2.88
N VAL A 336 45.67 -28.91 2.03
CA VAL A 336 46.69 -28.42 1.09
C VAL A 336 46.09 -28.41 -0.32
N GLY A 337 45.51 -27.23 -0.73
CA GLY A 337 44.90 -27.07 -2.05
C GLY A 337 43.74 -26.08 -2.08
N PRO A 338 43.13 -25.80 -3.25
CA PRO A 338 41.93 -25.04 -3.38
C PRO A 338 40.73 -25.77 -2.76
N LEU A 339 40.03 -25.12 -1.81
CA LEU A 339 38.81 -25.63 -1.17
C LEU A 339 37.62 -24.76 -1.52
N GLY A 340 36.53 -25.37 -1.98
CA GLY A 340 35.29 -24.67 -2.29
C GLY A 340 34.64 -24.07 -1.04
N LEU A 341 33.96 -22.92 -1.18
CA LEU A 341 33.31 -22.20 -0.11
C LEU A 341 32.19 -22.99 0.60
N GLN A 342 31.60 -23.95 -0.10
CA GLN A 342 30.50 -24.79 0.41
C GLN A 342 30.88 -25.59 1.67
N HIS A 343 32.17 -25.89 1.87
CA HIS A 343 32.66 -26.62 3.05
C HIS A 343 32.73 -25.76 4.32
N ALA A 344 32.59 -24.42 4.18
CA ALA A 344 32.60 -23.48 5.26
C ALA A 344 31.21 -22.81 5.50
N PHE A 345 30.16 -23.25 4.82
CA PHE A 345 28.83 -22.69 5.02
C PHE A 345 28.31 -22.97 6.43
N LEU A 346 27.69 -21.98 7.03
CA LEU A 346 27.05 -22.08 8.32
C LEU A 346 25.65 -22.67 8.16
N PRO A 347 25.38 -23.87 8.75
CA PRO A 347 24.09 -24.54 8.56
C PRO A 347 22.93 -23.83 9.30
N ASP A 348 23.24 -23.08 10.36
CA ASP A 348 22.25 -22.46 11.25
C ASP A 348 21.84 -21.04 10.79
N VAL A 349 22.22 -20.62 9.57
CA VAL A 349 21.86 -19.33 9.02
C VAL A 349 20.82 -19.51 7.92
N GLU A 350 19.55 -19.46 8.31
CA GLU A 350 18.43 -19.53 7.38
C GLU A 350 18.16 -18.16 6.75
N PRO A 351 17.98 -18.07 5.42
CA PRO A 351 17.63 -16.84 4.76
C PRO A 351 16.18 -16.42 5.05
N ILE A 352 15.92 -15.12 5.00
CA ILE A 352 14.61 -14.51 5.18
C ILE A 352 14.05 -14.15 3.80
N ASP A 353 12.75 -14.38 3.58
CA ASP A 353 12.02 -13.89 2.41
C ASP A 353 11.87 -12.36 2.49
N ALA A 354 12.21 -11.66 1.40
CA ALA A 354 12.07 -10.20 1.32
C ALA A 354 10.64 -9.70 1.56
N ASP A 355 9.64 -10.50 1.24
CA ASP A 355 8.21 -10.17 1.44
C ASP A 355 7.70 -10.46 2.86
N MET A 356 8.51 -11.07 3.72
CA MET A 356 8.14 -11.36 5.11
C MET A 356 8.00 -10.06 5.91
N ALA A 357 6.89 -9.92 6.67
CA ALA A 357 6.70 -8.77 7.56
C ALA A 357 7.76 -8.72 8.67
N VAL A 358 8.24 -7.51 8.99
CA VAL A 358 9.27 -7.31 10.03
C VAL A 358 8.84 -7.84 11.38
N ALA A 359 7.54 -7.78 11.71
CA ALA A 359 6.98 -8.35 12.93
C ALA A 359 7.28 -9.85 13.11
N GLY A 360 7.37 -10.60 12.01
CA GLY A 360 7.71 -12.03 12.03
C GLY A 360 9.20 -12.33 12.22
N LEU A 361 10.07 -11.32 12.15
CA LEU A 361 11.53 -11.50 12.15
C LEU A 361 12.15 -11.50 13.54
N PHE A 362 11.46 -10.95 14.55
CA PHE A 362 12.07 -10.71 15.88
C PHE A 362 12.71 -11.96 16.48
N GLY A 363 12.00 -13.09 16.46
CA GLY A 363 12.50 -14.34 17.01
C GLY A 363 13.70 -14.87 16.26
N GLN A 364 13.66 -14.88 14.93
CA GLN A 364 14.73 -15.38 14.07
C GLN A 364 16.00 -14.52 14.21
N VAL A 365 15.86 -13.17 14.11
CA VAL A 365 16.98 -12.24 14.22
C VAL A 365 17.59 -12.26 15.63
N ALA A 366 16.75 -12.42 16.68
CA ALA A 366 17.26 -12.49 18.07
C ALA A 366 18.16 -13.70 18.31
N GLN A 367 17.83 -14.84 17.73
CA GLN A 367 18.57 -16.12 17.91
C GLN A 367 19.74 -16.28 16.92
N ALA A 368 19.75 -15.51 15.83
CA ALA A 368 20.74 -15.67 14.78
C ALA A 368 22.16 -15.33 15.26
N PRO A 369 23.17 -16.11 14.81
CA PRO A 369 24.58 -15.87 15.12
C PRO A 369 25.13 -14.64 14.39
N CYS A 370 24.56 -14.28 13.26
CA CYS A 370 24.96 -13.14 12.43
C CYS A 370 23.72 -12.39 11.88
N ALA A 371 23.93 -11.37 11.05
CA ALA A 371 22.85 -10.76 10.31
C ALA A 371 22.24 -11.77 9.32
N LEU A 372 20.90 -11.89 9.28
CA LEU A 372 20.21 -12.85 8.43
C LEU A 372 20.12 -12.33 6.99
N PRO A 373 20.49 -13.13 5.97
CA PRO A 373 20.38 -12.75 4.56
C PRO A 373 18.92 -12.65 4.14
N VAL A 374 18.60 -11.63 3.35
CA VAL A 374 17.27 -11.39 2.79
C VAL A 374 17.29 -11.71 1.30
N LEU A 375 16.35 -12.55 0.88
CA LEU A 375 16.27 -13.03 -0.49
C LEU A 375 14.98 -12.55 -1.17
N GLY A 376 15.11 -12.17 -2.42
CA GLY A 376 13.98 -11.91 -3.29
C GLY A 376 13.35 -13.18 -3.87
N PRO A 377 12.26 -13.04 -4.66
CA PRO A 377 11.46 -14.17 -5.14
C PRO A 377 12.22 -15.21 -6.00
N GLN A 378 13.34 -14.82 -6.59
CA GLN A 378 14.18 -15.70 -7.42
C GLN A 378 15.43 -16.23 -6.67
N GLY A 379 15.50 -15.98 -5.35
CA GLY A 379 16.64 -16.34 -4.50
C GLY A 379 17.82 -15.38 -4.65
N GLU A 380 17.61 -14.18 -5.20
CA GLU A 380 18.62 -13.14 -5.29
C GLU A 380 18.86 -12.46 -3.94
N PHE A 381 20.12 -12.20 -3.62
CA PHE A 381 20.52 -11.55 -2.38
C PHE A 381 20.21 -10.06 -2.42
N GLN A 382 19.30 -9.61 -1.58
CA GLN A 382 18.89 -8.19 -1.48
C GLN A 382 19.62 -7.43 -0.37
N GLY A 383 20.20 -8.11 0.59
CA GLY A 383 20.90 -7.52 1.73
C GLY A 383 20.79 -8.41 2.96
N ALA A 384 21.04 -7.86 4.14
CA ALA A 384 20.88 -8.61 5.39
C ALA A 384 20.32 -7.74 6.52
N ILE A 385 19.71 -8.38 7.51
CA ILE A 385 19.11 -7.74 8.69
C ILE A 385 19.86 -8.19 9.95
N SER A 386 20.52 -7.23 10.61
CA SER A 386 21.15 -7.45 11.91
C SER A 386 20.23 -7.07 13.06
N LYS A 387 20.54 -7.52 14.29
CA LYS A 387 19.90 -7.07 15.55
C LYS A 387 19.91 -5.54 15.65
N THR A 388 21.02 -4.90 15.31
CA THR A 388 21.17 -3.44 15.32
C THR A 388 20.28 -2.77 14.26
N THR A 389 20.14 -3.37 13.09
CA THR A 389 19.23 -2.88 12.02
C THR A 389 17.79 -2.89 12.52
N LEU A 390 17.37 -4.00 13.14
CA LEU A 390 16.02 -4.15 13.67
C LEU A 390 15.75 -3.18 14.85
N LEU A 391 16.68 -3.02 15.77
CA LEU A 391 16.54 -2.05 16.86
C LEU A 391 16.46 -0.60 16.36
N LYS A 392 17.31 -0.22 15.39
CA LYS A 392 17.23 1.11 14.75
C LYS A 392 15.94 1.35 13.99
N PHE A 393 15.35 0.30 13.43
CA PHE A 393 14.06 0.40 12.78
C PHE A 393 12.93 0.66 13.79
N LEU A 394 13.01 0.08 14.99
CA LEU A 394 12.04 0.29 16.07
C LEU A 394 12.19 1.64 16.78
N ASP A 395 13.40 2.20 16.78
CA ASP A 395 13.71 3.50 17.40
C ASP A 395 13.34 4.64 16.44
N ARG A 396 12.05 5.03 16.46
CA ARG A 396 11.46 6.06 15.58
C ARG A 396 11.84 7.51 15.94
N ASP A 397 12.43 7.72 17.10
CA ASP A 397 12.78 9.07 17.59
C ASP A 397 14.15 9.56 17.08
N THR A 398 14.92 8.71 16.41
CA THR A 398 16.21 9.11 15.85
C THR A 398 16.00 9.70 14.45
N PRO A 399 16.21 11.02 14.23
CA PRO A 399 16.14 11.62 12.90
C PRO A 399 17.15 10.91 11.97
N PRO A 400 16.86 10.76 10.67
CA PRO A 400 17.79 10.15 9.72
C PRO A 400 19.13 10.92 9.81
N VAL A 401 20.20 10.21 10.11
CA VAL A 401 21.55 10.77 10.09
C VAL A 401 21.79 11.23 8.65
N PRO A 402 22.01 12.54 8.39
CA PRO A 402 22.28 13.01 7.05
C PRO A 402 23.49 12.24 6.51
N PRO A 403 23.51 11.91 5.20
CA PRO A 403 24.65 11.23 4.61
C PRO A 403 25.91 12.03 4.96
N SER A 404 26.88 11.38 5.62
CA SER A 404 28.17 11.99 5.93
C SER A 404 28.76 12.57 4.65
N ALA A 405 29.01 13.89 4.65
CA ALA A 405 29.72 14.56 3.58
C ALA A 405 31.02 13.77 3.26
N PRO A 406 31.38 13.63 1.98
CA PRO A 406 32.66 13.03 1.63
C PRO A 406 33.78 13.79 2.36
N PRO A 407 34.86 13.09 2.80
CA PRO A 407 35.96 13.76 3.47
C PRO A 407 36.47 14.89 2.57
N GLU A 408 36.53 16.10 3.09
CA GLU A 408 37.19 17.22 2.44
C GLU A 408 38.63 16.82 2.11
N GLU A 409 38.94 16.70 0.83
CA GLU A 409 40.31 16.63 0.36
C GLU A 409 40.99 17.91 0.81
N THR A 410 41.94 17.76 1.72
CA THR A 410 42.84 18.80 2.18
C THR A 410 43.67 19.29 0.99
N LEU A 411 43.21 20.35 0.32
CA LEU A 411 44.05 21.11 -0.60
C LEU A 411 45.16 21.74 0.19
N ALA A 412 46.28 21.00 0.25
CA ALA A 412 47.54 21.53 0.77
C ALA A 412 47.95 22.76 -0.04
N GLN A 413 48.13 23.85 0.67
CA GLN A 413 48.66 25.11 0.19
C GLN A 413 50.07 24.88 -0.35
N GLU A 414 50.28 24.94 -1.64
CA GLU A 414 51.56 25.35 -2.19
C GLU A 414 51.54 26.88 -2.37
N ARG A 415 51.99 27.58 -1.33
CA ARG A 415 52.64 28.89 -1.48
C ARG A 415 54.13 28.66 -1.38
N SER A 416 54.83 28.79 -2.44
CA SER A 416 56.25 29.08 -2.44
C SER A 416 56.65 29.90 -3.67
N PHE A 417 57.14 31.10 -3.36
CA PHE A 417 58.20 31.88 -4.00
C PHE A 417 58.28 32.00 -5.52
N ALA A 418 57.94 33.14 -6.07
CA ALA A 418 58.85 34.05 -6.78
C ALA A 418 58.09 35.37 -7.07
#